data_2e4d3309572f618f4eaa0cb01f5c760e
#
_entry.id   2e4d3309572f618f4eaa0cb01f5c760e
#
_cell.length_a   1.000
_cell.length_b   1.000
_cell.length_c   1.000
_cell.angle_alpha   90.00
_cell.angle_beta   90.00
_cell.angle_gamma   90.00
#
_symmetry.space_group_name_H-M   'P 1'
#
loop_
_entity.id
_entity.type
_entity.pdbx_description
1 polymer ?
#
loop_
_entity_poly.entity_id
_entity_poly.type
_entity_poly.pdbx_seq_one_letter_code
_entity_poly.pdbx_strand_id
1 'polypeptide(L)'
;YVIEEILGLPEKKENNTPALARKIQQKLYREKHIGGVDVTGDPAGLQRSTTNEDGTNNYTIITETLGKGVLKPKIKLLKKQPPQVTRCEFVNEVFEGFDGWKLMIDLRCRKLTEYLIYQLKNEDGTKCKAKVTDAKTGVKYEKYGHLSDCLDYLLCYYLRDSWTKYKRGDGSMTILSTATINEGFNY
;
A
#
# COMPACT_ATOMS: atom_id res chain seq x y z
N TYR A 1 -6.47 1.95 -10.38
CA TYR A 1 -5.47 3.04 -10.47
C TYR A 1 -4.94 3.39 -9.10
N VAL A 2 -3.62 3.52 -8.97
CA VAL A 2 -2.97 4.19 -7.85
C VAL A 2 -2.67 5.63 -8.31
N ILE A 3 -3.39 6.60 -7.77
CA ILE A 3 -3.35 8.00 -8.25
C ILE A 3 -2.43 8.89 -7.43
N GLU A 4 -2.10 8.49 -6.20
CA GLU A 4 -1.26 9.29 -5.32
C GLU A 4 -0.68 8.50 -4.17
N GLU A 5 0.45 9.01 -3.67
CA GLU A 5 1.11 8.53 -2.45
C GLU A 5 1.23 9.66 -1.43
N ILE A 6 1.02 9.35 -0.17
CA ILE A 6 1.20 10.29 0.95
C ILE A 6 2.15 9.68 1.95
N LEU A 7 3.25 10.36 2.20
CA LEU A 7 4.33 9.90 3.06
C LEU A 7 4.41 10.70 4.35
N GLY A 8 4.67 10.01 5.45
CA GLY A 8 5.14 10.63 6.67
C GLY A 8 6.65 10.84 6.59
N LEU A 9 7.12 12.07 6.77
CA LEU A 9 8.53 12.42 6.73
C LEU A 9 9.13 12.36 8.14
N PRO A 10 10.13 11.49 8.40
CA PRO A 10 10.73 11.34 9.72
C PRO A 10 11.31 12.65 10.28
N GLU A 11 11.97 13.42 9.42
CA GLU A 11 12.58 14.71 9.76
C GLU A 11 11.54 15.77 10.20
N LYS A 12 10.27 15.58 9.80
CA LYS A 12 9.13 16.41 10.22
C LYS A 12 8.30 15.79 11.33
N LYS A 13 8.76 14.67 11.91
CA LYS A 13 8.01 13.89 12.90
C LYS A 13 6.63 13.44 12.41
N GLU A 14 6.48 13.25 11.09
CA GLU A 14 5.23 12.82 10.44
C GLU A 14 5.14 11.29 10.26
N ASN A 15 6.16 10.54 10.65
CA ASN A 15 6.25 9.08 10.51
C ASN A 15 5.47 8.31 11.59
N ASN A 16 4.33 8.85 12.00
CA ASN A 16 3.43 8.21 12.96
C ASN A 16 1.98 8.28 12.47
N THR A 17 1.15 7.35 12.94
CA THR A 17 -0.23 7.20 12.49
C THR A 17 -1.07 8.47 12.66
N PRO A 18 -1.03 9.20 13.81
CA PRO A 18 -1.81 10.42 13.97
C PRO A 18 -1.44 11.53 12.99
N ALA A 19 -0.14 11.73 12.75
CA ALA A 19 0.34 12.77 11.84
C ALA A 19 -0.03 12.46 10.40
N LEU A 20 0.14 11.19 9.98
CA LEU A 20 -0.22 10.75 8.64
C LEU A 20 -1.73 10.84 8.39
N ALA A 21 -2.55 10.43 9.36
CA ALA A 21 -4.01 10.52 9.27
C ALA A 21 -4.47 11.99 9.12
N ARG A 22 -3.89 12.93 9.88
CA ARG A 22 -4.16 14.38 9.71
C ARG A 22 -3.75 14.89 8.33
N LYS A 23 -2.62 14.47 7.81
CA LYS A 23 -2.13 14.86 6.48
C LYS A 23 -3.09 14.40 5.37
N ILE A 24 -3.56 13.15 5.47
CA ILE A 24 -4.57 12.61 4.55
C ILE A 24 -5.88 13.40 4.66
N GLN A 25 -6.37 13.64 5.88
CA GLN A 25 -7.58 14.41 6.13
C GLN A 25 -7.50 15.81 5.49
N GLN A 26 -6.42 16.54 5.76
CA GLN A 26 -6.20 17.88 5.22
C GLN A 26 -6.17 17.89 3.69
N LYS A 27 -5.57 16.87 3.09
CA LYS A 27 -5.55 16.72 1.64
C LYS A 27 -6.94 16.50 1.08
N LEU A 28 -7.68 15.53 1.61
CA LEU A 28 -9.04 15.22 1.17
C LEU A 28 -9.97 16.46 1.31
N TYR A 29 -9.81 17.25 2.36
CA TYR A 29 -10.56 18.51 2.52
C TYR A 29 -10.17 19.56 1.49
N ARG A 30 -8.89 19.74 1.19
CA ARG A 30 -8.43 20.64 0.14
C ARG A 30 -8.98 20.27 -1.24
N GLU A 31 -9.09 18.97 -1.50
CA GLU A 31 -9.64 18.44 -2.76
C GLU A 31 -11.17 18.39 -2.76
N LYS A 32 -11.81 18.90 -1.69
CA LYS A 32 -13.27 18.91 -1.54
C LYS A 32 -13.90 17.53 -1.69
N HIS A 33 -13.21 16.50 -1.19
CA HIS A 33 -13.73 15.13 -1.21
C HIS A 33 -14.99 15.05 -0.34
N ILE A 34 -16.11 14.65 -0.93
CA ILE A 34 -17.43 14.56 -0.28
C ILE A 34 -17.90 13.12 -0.08
N GLY A 35 -17.16 12.15 -0.59
CA GLY A 35 -17.49 10.73 -0.49
C GLY A 35 -17.01 10.10 0.81
N GLY A 36 -17.42 8.84 1.04
CA GLY A 36 -16.82 8.01 2.09
C GLY A 36 -15.37 7.65 1.75
N VAL A 37 -14.63 7.23 2.77
CA VAL A 37 -13.25 6.78 2.65
C VAL A 37 -13.14 5.34 3.15
N ASP A 38 -12.77 4.42 2.29
CA ASP A 38 -12.41 3.07 2.71
C ASP A 38 -10.93 3.04 3.11
N VAL A 39 -10.65 2.49 4.29
CA VAL A 39 -9.30 2.36 4.85
C VAL A 39 -8.93 0.89 4.91
N THR A 40 -7.87 0.51 4.23
CA THR A 40 -7.34 -0.85 4.26
C THR A 40 -5.85 -0.86 4.63
N GLY A 41 -5.32 -2.02 4.98
CA GLY A 41 -3.91 -2.20 5.33
C GLY A 41 -3.65 -3.49 6.10
N ASP A 42 -2.58 -3.50 6.87
CA ASP A 42 -2.19 -4.65 7.68
C ASP A 42 -3.19 -4.90 8.82
N PRO A 43 -3.83 -6.09 8.89
CA PRO A 43 -4.70 -6.44 10.02
C PRO A 43 -4.02 -6.36 11.39
N ALA A 44 -2.68 -6.48 11.46
CA ALA A 44 -1.94 -6.31 12.71
C ALA A 44 -2.11 -4.91 13.32
N GLY A 45 -2.46 -3.91 12.52
CA GLY A 45 -2.78 -2.55 13.01
C GLY A 45 -4.02 -2.47 13.91
N LEU A 46 -4.83 -3.55 14.03
CA LEU A 46 -5.91 -3.68 15.00
C LEU A 46 -5.41 -4.06 16.42
N GLN A 47 -4.17 -4.52 16.54
CA GLN A 47 -3.60 -4.84 17.84
C GLN A 47 -3.43 -3.56 18.65
N ARG A 48 -3.72 -3.67 19.96
CA ARG A 48 -3.48 -2.56 20.89
C ARG A 48 -1.98 -2.28 20.93
N SER A 49 -1.63 -1.01 20.76
CA SER A 49 -0.26 -0.58 20.92
C SER A 49 0.04 -0.42 22.40
N THR A 50 1.06 -1.13 22.90
CA THR A 50 1.55 -0.95 24.27
C THR A 50 2.25 0.41 24.46
N THR A 51 2.54 1.12 23.37
CA THR A 51 3.14 2.46 23.39
C THR A 51 2.11 3.59 23.48
N ASN A 52 0.83 3.29 23.31
CA ASN A 52 -0.24 4.26 23.48
C ASN A 52 -0.84 4.12 24.88
N GLU A 53 -0.78 5.16 25.69
CA GLU A 53 -1.29 5.18 27.08
C GLU A 53 -2.75 4.75 27.16
N ASP A 54 -3.57 5.09 26.14
CA ASP A 54 -5.00 4.76 26.05
C ASP A 54 -5.28 3.38 25.45
N GLY A 55 -4.26 2.59 25.08
CA GLY A 55 -4.43 1.28 24.45
C GLY A 55 -5.14 1.32 23.09
N THR A 56 -5.19 2.47 22.44
CA THR A 56 -5.80 2.64 21.11
C THR A 56 -4.98 1.97 20.03
N ASN A 57 -5.64 1.37 19.04
CA ASN A 57 -4.99 0.80 17.88
C ASN A 57 -4.90 1.82 16.73
N ASN A 58 -4.07 1.52 15.72
CA ASN A 58 -3.85 2.43 14.59
C ASN A 58 -5.13 2.75 13.81
N TYR A 59 -6.02 1.79 13.65
CA TYR A 59 -7.27 2.00 12.90
C TYR A 59 -8.26 2.87 13.67
N THR A 60 -8.31 2.77 15.00
CA THR A 60 -9.08 3.69 15.85
C THR A 60 -8.60 5.11 15.64
N ILE A 61 -7.28 5.36 15.71
CA ILE A 61 -6.69 6.69 15.48
C ILE A 61 -7.05 7.23 14.10
N ILE A 62 -6.93 6.41 13.06
CA ILE A 62 -7.27 6.80 11.68
C ILE A 62 -8.74 7.14 11.57
N THR A 63 -9.62 6.28 12.11
CA THR A 63 -11.07 6.46 12.03
C THR A 63 -11.53 7.71 12.78
N GLU A 64 -11.02 7.95 13.97
CA GLU A 64 -11.34 9.14 14.74
C GLU A 64 -10.83 10.42 14.08
N THR A 65 -9.62 10.37 13.50
CA THR A 65 -9.04 11.53 12.82
C THR A 65 -9.84 11.85 11.55
N LEU A 66 -10.06 10.87 10.67
CA LEU A 66 -10.79 11.08 9.42
C LEU A 66 -12.29 11.33 9.64
N GLY A 67 -12.86 10.77 10.69
CA GLY A 67 -14.30 10.88 11.01
C GLY A 67 -14.73 12.26 11.49
N LYS A 68 -13.80 13.15 11.80
CA LYS A 68 -14.10 14.54 12.17
C LYS A 68 -14.54 15.34 10.93
N GLY A 69 -15.83 15.21 10.56
CA GLY A 69 -16.42 15.94 9.44
C GLY A 69 -17.14 15.03 8.43
N VAL A 70 -16.97 15.36 7.13
CA VAL A 70 -17.73 14.71 6.03
C VAL A 70 -17.15 13.36 5.57
N LEU A 71 -15.90 13.07 5.91
CA LEU A 71 -15.21 11.84 5.53
C LEU A 71 -15.73 10.69 6.40
N LYS A 72 -16.57 9.85 5.90
CA LYS A 72 -17.13 8.70 6.63
C LYS A 72 -16.21 7.47 6.49
N PRO A 73 -15.13 7.35 7.31
CA PRO A 73 -14.15 6.27 7.14
C PRO A 73 -14.76 4.92 7.46
N LYS A 74 -14.49 3.93 6.61
CA LYS A 74 -14.87 2.53 6.82
C LYS A 74 -13.62 1.67 6.78
N ILE A 75 -13.41 0.89 7.85
CA ILE A 75 -12.28 -0.05 7.91
C ILE A 75 -12.62 -1.28 7.09
N LYS A 76 -11.75 -1.59 6.15
CA LYS A 76 -11.86 -2.67 5.18
C LYS A 76 -10.60 -3.52 5.21
N LEU A 77 -10.58 -4.56 6.06
CA LEU A 77 -9.42 -5.41 6.28
C LEU A 77 -9.69 -6.86 5.92
N LEU A 78 -8.64 -7.56 5.54
CA LEU A 78 -8.64 -9.01 5.46
C LEU A 78 -8.79 -9.60 6.88
N LYS A 79 -9.48 -10.73 7.00
CA LYS A 79 -9.67 -11.44 8.29
C LYS A 79 -8.35 -11.91 8.91
N LYS A 80 -7.37 -12.23 8.07
CA LYS A 80 -6.03 -12.68 8.46
C LYS A 80 -5.00 -11.99 7.58
N GLN A 81 -3.83 -11.77 8.15
CA GLN A 81 -2.67 -11.28 7.40
C GLN A 81 -2.28 -12.30 6.33
N PRO A 82 -2.27 -11.94 5.04
CA PRO A 82 -1.80 -12.85 4.00
C PRO A 82 -0.29 -13.09 4.11
N PRO A 83 0.19 -14.32 3.84
CA PRO A 83 1.61 -14.61 3.83
C PRO A 83 2.36 -13.67 2.89
N GLN A 84 3.52 -13.15 3.31
CA GLN A 84 4.25 -12.13 2.57
C GLN A 84 4.65 -12.60 1.17
N VAL A 85 5.20 -13.81 1.05
CA VAL A 85 5.62 -14.37 -0.23
C VAL A 85 4.44 -14.43 -1.20
N THR A 86 3.36 -15.07 -0.77
CA THR A 86 2.18 -15.28 -1.63
C THR A 86 1.54 -13.96 -2.07
N ARG A 87 1.45 -12.95 -1.18
CA ARG A 87 0.86 -11.65 -1.58
C ARG A 87 1.76 -10.89 -2.56
N CYS A 88 3.09 -10.97 -2.41
CA CYS A 88 4.01 -10.34 -3.35
C CYS A 88 3.94 -10.99 -4.73
N GLU A 89 3.86 -12.31 -4.78
CA GLU A 89 3.70 -13.06 -6.03
C GLU A 89 2.38 -12.71 -6.70
N PHE A 90 1.29 -12.67 -5.94
CA PHE A 90 -0.01 -12.23 -6.47
C PHE A 90 0.03 -10.82 -7.07
N VAL A 91 0.71 -9.87 -6.42
CA VAL A 91 0.85 -8.52 -6.96
C VAL A 91 1.62 -8.52 -8.27
N ASN A 92 2.67 -9.34 -8.41
CA ASN A 92 3.38 -9.50 -9.68
C ASN A 92 2.46 -10.08 -10.76
N GLU A 93 1.67 -11.10 -10.45
CA GLU A 93 0.69 -11.66 -11.37
C GLU A 93 -0.37 -10.61 -11.81
N VAL A 94 -0.80 -9.74 -10.89
CA VAL A 94 -1.70 -8.63 -11.26
C VAL A 94 -1.04 -7.64 -12.21
N PHE A 95 0.26 -7.37 -12.08
CA PHE A 95 1.01 -6.58 -13.05
C PHE A 95 1.07 -7.25 -14.42
N GLU A 96 1.17 -8.58 -14.47
CA GLU A 96 1.17 -9.39 -15.70
C GLU A 96 -0.24 -9.59 -16.29
N GLY A 97 -1.27 -9.06 -15.66
CA GLY A 97 -2.64 -9.11 -16.16
C GLY A 97 -3.49 -10.28 -15.66
N PHE A 98 -3.11 -10.89 -14.52
CA PHE A 98 -3.88 -11.96 -13.91
C PHE A 98 -5.35 -11.62 -13.76
N ASP A 99 -6.22 -12.56 -14.12
CA ASP A 99 -7.69 -12.43 -14.07
C ASP A 99 -8.23 -11.20 -14.82
N GLY A 100 -7.48 -10.71 -15.84
CA GLY A 100 -7.82 -9.55 -16.68
C GLY A 100 -7.57 -8.19 -16.04
N TRP A 101 -6.96 -8.13 -14.85
CA TRP A 101 -6.67 -6.88 -14.16
C TRP A 101 -5.52 -6.10 -14.82
N LYS A 102 -5.66 -4.78 -14.84
CA LYS A 102 -4.59 -3.86 -15.25
C LYS A 102 -4.31 -2.89 -14.11
N LEU A 103 -3.13 -3.02 -13.51
CA LEU A 103 -2.68 -2.10 -12.48
C LEU A 103 -1.95 -0.92 -13.12
N MET A 104 -2.44 0.29 -12.86
CA MET A 104 -1.82 1.52 -13.35
C MET A 104 -1.46 2.39 -12.16
N ILE A 105 -0.22 2.89 -12.15
CA ILE A 105 0.34 3.74 -11.11
C ILE A 105 0.64 5.10 -11.74
N ASP A 106 0.11 6.16 -11.14
CA ASP A 106 0.35 7.54 -11.59
C ASP A 106 1.82 7.92 -11.42
N LEU A 107 2.37 8.67 -12.37
CA LEU A 107 3.76 9.15 -12.35
C LEU A 107 4.10 10.00 -11.12
N ARG A 108 3.10 10.52 -10.42
CA ARG A 108 3.26 11.24 -9.14
C ARG A 108 3.64 10.30 -7.99
N CYS A 109 3.32 9.02 -8.09
CA CYS A 109 3.67 8.00 -7.09
C CYS A 109 5.13 7.53 -7.24
N ARG A 110 6.06 8.48 -7.18
CA ARG A 110 7.49 8.24 -7.45
C ARG A 110 8.14 7.29 -6.45
N LYS A 111 7.77 7.41 -5.17
CA LYS A 111 8.33 6.55 -4.12
C LYS A 111 7.78 5.13 -4.17
N LEU A 112 6.50 4.97 -4.46
CA LEU A 112 5.94 3.65 -4.69
C LEU A 112 6.62 2.97 -5.88
N THR A 113 6.79 3.69 -7.00
CA THR A 113 7.49 3.18 -8.18
C THR A 113 8.94 2.80 -7.85
N GLU A 114 9.66 3.67 -7.12
CA GLU A 114 11.02 3.38 -6.62
C GLU A 114 11.04 2.10 -5.77
N TYR A 115 10.07 1.94 -4.85
CA TYR A 115 9.99 0.77 -3.99
C TYR A 115 9.72 -0.51 -4.78
N LEU A 116 8.86 -0.47 -5.77
CA LEU A 116 8.56 -1.64 -6.61
C LEU A 116 9.76 -2.05 -7.48
N ILE A 117 10.53 -1.08 -8.00
CA ILE A 117 11.72 -1.35 -8.84
C ILE A 117 12.88 -1.89 -8.01
N TYR A 118 13.12 -1.32 -6.83
CA TYR A 118 14.33 -1.62 -6.04
C TYR A 118 14.09 -2.57 -4.86
N GLN A 119 12.87 -3.06 -4.67
CA GLN A 119 12.58 -4.04 -3.62
C GLN A 119 13.25 -5.37 -3.95
N LEU A 120 14.28 -5.70 -3.20
CA LEU A 120 14.95 -6.99 -3.31
C LEU A 120 14.16 -8.09 -2.59
N LYS A 121 14.38 -9.32 -3.02
CA LYS A 121 13.82 -10.55 -2.46
C LYS A 121 14.91 -11.31 -1.72
N ASN A 122 14.61 -11.81 -0.54
CA ASN A 122 15.47 -12.72 0.19
C ASN A 122 15.43 -14.12 -0.44
N GLU A 123 16.33 -15.03 -0.02
CA GLU A 123 16.37 -16.43 -0.48
C GLU A 123 15.07 -17.17 -0.19
N ASP A 124 14.39 -16.87 0.93
CA ASP A 124 13.11 -17.45 1.32
C ASP A 124 11.90 -16.85 0.58
N GLY A 125 12.14 -15.95 -0.37
CA GLY A 125 11.11 -15.29 -1.16
C GLY A 125 10.47 -14.08 -0.49
N THR A 126 10.79 -13.75 0.75
CA THR A 126 10.25 -12.56 1.43
C THR A 126 10.92 -11.28 0.92
N LYS A 127 10.27 -10.13 1.11
CA LYS A 127 10.87 -8.82 0.79
C LYS A 127 12.08 -8.57 1.68
N CYS A 128 13.21 -8.22 1.07
CA CYS A 128 14.39 -7.78 1.80
C CYS A 128 14.13 -6.39 2.40
N LYS A 129 14.10 -6.33 3.73
CA LYS A 129 13.86 -5.10 4.49
C LYS A 129 15.19 -4.53 4.99
N ALA A 130 15.99 -3.99 4.07
CA ALA A 130 17.26 -3.36 4.41
C ALA A 130 17.03 -2.16 5.34
N LYS A 131 17.62 -2.21 6.53
CA LYS A 131 17.58 -1.10 7.49
C LYS A 131 18.67 -0.10 7.15
N VAL A 132 18.28 1.17 7.03
CA VAL A 132 19.17 2.30 6.80
C VAL A 132 19.06 3.26 7.97
N THR A 133 20.17 3.89 8.35
CA THR A 133 20.17 4.93 9.37
C THR A 133 20.08 6.29 8.67
N ASP A 134 19.09 7.09 9.05
CA ASP A 134 19.00 8.46 8.59
C ASP A 134 20.19 9.29 9.10
N ALA A 135 20.94 9.91 8.21
CA ALA A 135 22.16 10.62 8.52
C ALA A 135 21.95 11.87 9.42
N LYS A 136 20.74 12.45 9.39
CA LYS A 136 20.42 13.66 10.15
C LYS A 136 19.82 13.36 11.52
N THR A 137 18.97 12.35 11.60
CA THR A 137 18.21 12.03 12.81
C THR A 137 18.78 10.85 13.59
N GLY A 138 19.66 10.04 12.98
CA GLY A 138 20.18 8.80 13.57
C GLY A 138 19.14 7.68 13.66
N VAL A 139 17.92 7.90 13.17
CA VAL A 139 16.82 6.93 13.25
C VAL A 139 17.00 5.84 12.21
N LYS A 140 16.90 4.58 12.65
CA LYS A 140 16.90 3.43 11.74
C LYS A 140 15.50 3.23 11.15
N TYR A 141 15.42 3.08 9.84
CA TYR A 141 14.18 2.81 9.12
C TYR A 141 14.39 1.78 8.01
N GLU A 142 13.32 1.13 7.58
CA GLU A 142 13.34 0.24 6.42
C GLU A 142 13.33 1.08 5.15
N LYS A 143 14.35 0.91 4.30
CA LYS A 143 14.52 1.72 3.08
C LYS A 143 13.40 1.48 2.07
N TYR A 144 13.06 0.21 1.87
CA TYR A 144 11.98 -0.22 0.98
C TYR A 144 11.07 -1.19 1.74
N GLY A 145 9.80 -1.25 1.42
CA GLY A 145 8.88 -2.22 2.00
C GLY A 145 7.52 -1.63 2.37
N HIS A 146 7.47 -0.50 3.09
CA HIS A 146 6.20 0.03 3.60
C HIS A 146 5.18 0.37 2.50
N LEU A 147 5.57 1.07 1.44
CA LEU A 147 4.64 1.43 0.36
C LEU A 147 4.24 0.21 -0.47
N SER A 148 5.18 -0.68 -0.76
CA SER A 148 4.87 -1.92 -1.47
C SER A 148 3.99 -2.84 -0.62
N ASP A 149 4.17 -2.90 0.71
CA ASP A 149 3.26 -3.62 1.60
C ASP A 149 1.85 -3.01 1.61
N CYS A 150 1.72 -1.67 1.58
CA CYS A 150 0.43 -1.01 1.45
C CYS A 150 -0.29 -1.43 0.16
N LEU A 151 0.43 -1.47 -0.97
CA LEU A 151 -0.11 -1.93 -2.24
C LEU A 151 -0.54 -3.40 -2.17
N ASP A 152 0.28 -4.27 -1.59
CA ASP A 152 -0.05 -5.68 -1.43
C ASP A 152 -1.38 -5.87 -0.68
N TYR A 153 -1.55 -5.21 0.48
CA TYR A 153 -2.80 -5.29 1.25
C TYR A 153 -3.99 -4.74 0.50
N LEU A 154 -3.80 -3.62 -0.20
CA LEU A 154 -4.83 -3.00 -1.03
C LEU A 154 -5.35 -3.98 -2.09
N LEU A 155 -4.43 -4.58 -2.86
CA LEU A 155 -4.79 -5.51 -3.93
C LEU A 155 -5.38 -6.80 -3.40
N CYS A 156 -4.81 -7.41 -2.36
CA CYS A 156 -5.37 -8.60 -1.73
C CYS A 156 -6.80 -8.37 -1.19
N TYR A 157 -7.11 -7.16 -0.73
CA TYR A 157 -8.44 -6.83 -0.26
C TYR A 157 -9.43 -6.56 -1.39
N TYR A 158 -9.09 -5.63 -2.29
CA TYR A 158 -10.02 -5.20 -3.34
C TYR A 158 -10.17 -6.20 -4.47
N LEU A 159 -9.16 -7.01 -4.73
CA LEU A 159 -9.17 -8.12 -5.68
C LEU A 159 -9.33 -9.48 -4.97
N ARG A 160 -10.09 -9.53 -3.88
CA ARG A 160 -10.21 -10.71 -3.01
C ARG A 160 -10.67 -11.98 -3.72
N ASP A 161 -11.48 -11.84 -4.77
CA ASP A 161 -11.97 -12.99 -5.54
C ASP A 161 -10.82 -13.54 -6.42
N SER A 162 -10.10 -12.66 -7.10
CA SER A 162 -8.86 -13.02 -7.84
C SER A 162 -7.76 -13.51 -6.90
N TRP A 163 -7.59 -12.88 -5.73
CA TRP A 163 -6.69 -13.38 -4.68
C TRP A 163 -7.04 -14.80 -4.23
N THR A 164 -8.34 -15.13 -4.14
CA THR A 164 -8.79 -16.48 -3.77
C THR A 164 -8.54 -17.48 -4.89
N LYS A 165 -8.78 -17.11 -6.14
CA LYS A 165 -8.43 -17.92 -7.32
C LYS A 165 -6.92 -18.20 -7.35
N TYR A 166 -6.11 -17.15 -7.21
CA TYR A 166 -4.65 -17.26 -7.19
C TYR A 166 -4.16 -18.28 -6.16
N LYS A 167 -4.64 -18.20 -4.92
CA LYS A 167 -4.26 -19.15 -3.85
C LYS A 167 -4.68 -20.60 -4.12
N ARG A 168 -5.69 -20.82 -4.94
CA ARG A 168 -6.13 -22.17 -5.35
C ARG A 168 -5.39 -22.71 -6.56
N GLY A 169 -4.58 -21.88 -7.21
CA GLY A 169 -3.96 -22.22 -8.48
C GLY A 169 -4.95 -22.17 -9.68
N ASP A 170 -6.12 -21.57 -9.48
CA ASP A 170 -7.19 -21.52 -10.52
C ASP A 170 -6.97 -20.37 -11.54
N GLY A 171 -5.77 -19.81 -11.63
CA GLY A 171 -5.49 -18.69 -12.50
C GLY A 171 -5.22 -19.09 -13.94
N SER A 172 -6.08 -18.72 -14.88
CA SER A 172 -5.69 -18.68 -16.28
C SER A 172 -4.81 -17.43 -16.50
N MET A 173 -3.55 -17.62 -16.87
CA MET A 173 -2.77 -16.57 -17.51
C MET A 173 -3.51 -16.21 -18.82
N THR A 174 -4.19 -15.07 -18.83
CA THR A 174 -4.56 -14.46 -20.10
C THR A 174 -3.26 -13.90 -20.67
N ILE A 175 -2.58 -14.66 -21.53
CA ILE A 175 -1.48 -14.16 -22.34
C ILE A 175 -2.08 -13.03 -23.17
N LEU A 176 -1.92 -11.80 -22.71
CA LEU A 176 -2.16 -10.63 -23.55
C LEU A 176 -1.11 -10.71 -24.66
N SER A 177 -1.54 -11.18 -25.85
CA SER A 177 -0.75 -11.16 -27.06
C SER A 177 -0.09 -9.79 -27.16
N THR A 178 1.23 -9.81 -27.22
CA THR A 178 2.18 -8.73 -27.51
C THR A 178 1.53 -7.50 -28.12
N ALA A 179 1.36 -6.45 -27.32
CA ALA A 179 1.16 -5.12 -27.88
C ALA A 179 2.42 -4.77 -28.65
N THR A 180 2.28 -4.66 -29.96
CA THR A 180 3.28 -4.15 -30.87
C THR A 180 3.78 -2.81 -30.33
N ILE A 181 5.00 -2.73 -29.89
CA ILE A 181 5.66 -1.47 -29.61
C ILE A 181 5.81 -0.82 -30.98
N ASN A 182 4.94 0.13 -31.28
CA ASN A 182 5.19 1.04 -32.40
C ASN A 182 6.34 1.94 -31.96
N GLU A 183 7.54 1.61 -32.40
CA GLU A 183 8.66 2.52 -32.45
C GLU A 183 8.30 3.66 -33.40
N GLY A 184 7.98 4.80 -32.83
CA GLY A 184 7.64 6.03 -33.54
C GLY A 184 8.02 7.24 -32.72
N PHE A 185 9.29 7.33 -32.30
CA PHE A 185 9.90 8.61 -31.93
C PHE A 185 10.82 9.02 -33.09
N ASN A 186 10.27 9.78 -34.04
CA ASN A 186 11.03 10.67 -34.88
C ASN A 186 11.01 12.06 -34.25
N TYR A 187 12.20 12.66 -34.20
CA TYR A 187 12.63 13.95 -33.64
C TYR A 187 11.78 15.15 -34.07
#